data_bbbd980d84ac74205767d04649f32d8f
#
_entry.id   bbbd980d84ac74205767d04649f32d8f
#
_cell.length_a   1.000
_cell.length_b   1.000
_cell.length_c   1.000
_cell.angle_alpha   90.00
_cell.angle_beta   90.00
_cell.angle_gamma   90.00
#
_symmetry.space_group_name_H-M   'P 1'
#
loop_
_entity.id
_entity.type
_entity.pdbx_description
1 polymer ?
#
loop_
_entity_poly.entity_id
_entity_poly.type
_entity_poly.pdbx_seq_one_letter_code
_entity_poly.pdbx_strand_id
1 'polypeptide(L)'
;MTTLQGWLDRAVETLHAAGLGIIMGTPTATPPKWLVDRMPDMVALDEQGRPRGFGSRRHYCFSSDVYLRQAERITRAVAERYGRHPAIVAWQTDNEYGCHDTVLSFSVAARAAFREWLAERYGTITALNRAWGNVFWS
;
A
#
# COMPACT_ATOMS: atom_id res chain seq x y z
N MET A 1 -1.71 -24.26 -17.44
CA MET A 1 -2.13 -23.17 -16.53
C MET A 1 -1.58 -21.87 -17.03
N THR A 2 -2.45 -20.97 -17.47
CA THR A 2 -2.03 -19.61 -17.92
C THR A 2 -1.64 -18.82 -16.67
N THR A 3 -0.37 -18.53 -16.49
CA THR A 3 0.08 -17.70 -15.38
C THR A 3 -0.45 -16.27 -15.55
N LEU A 4 -0.67 -15.55 -14.45
CA LEU A 4 -1.10 -14.14 -14.46
C LEU A 4 -0.20 -13.29 -15.38
N GLN A 5 1.11 -13.61 -15.42
CA GLN A 5 2.09 -13.01 -16.32
C GLN A 5 1.74 -13.19 -17.80
N GLY A 6 1.34 -14.39 -18.23
CA GLY A 6 0.97 -14.62 -19.62
C GLY A 6 -0.29 -13.88 -20.07
N TRP A 7 -1.21 -13.55 -19.17
CA TRP A 7 -2.36 -12.72 -19.50
C TRP A 7 -1.97 -11.25 -19.68
N LEU A 8 -1.19 -10.71 -18.74
CA LEU A 8 -0.76 -9.31 -18.78
C LEU A 8 0.19 -9.07 -19.99
N ASP A 9 1.06 -10.02 -20.30
CA ASP A 9 1.91 -9.95 -21.51
C ASP A 9 1.06 -9.79 -22.77
N ARG A 10 0.05 -10.65 -22.95
CA ARG A 10 -0.83 -10.56 -24.11
C ARG A 10 -1.58 -9.22 -24.16
N ALA A 11 -2.01 -8.70 -23.02
CA ALA A 11 -2.67 -7.39 -22.98
C ALA A 11 -1.72 -6.27 -23.41
N VAL A 12 -0.49 -6.26 -22.90
CA VAL A 12 0.54 -5.27 -23.25
C VAL A 12 0.87 -5.34 -24.74
N GLU A 13 1.11 -6.53 -25.28
CA GLU A 13 1.45 -6.72 -26.71
C GLU A 13 0.28 -6.33 -27.61
N THR A 14 -0.96 -6.66 -27.24
CA THR A 14 -2.15 -6.27 -28.02
C THR A 14 -2.31 -4.76 -28.09
N LEU A 15 -2.14 -4.06 -26.98
CA LEU A 15 -2.22 -2.61 -26.92
C LEU A 15 -1.07 -1.96 -27.71
N HIS A 16 0.14 -2.51 -27.57
CA HIS A 16 1.30 -2.05 -28.31
C HIS A 16 1.11 -2.20 -29.83
N ALA A 17 0.63 -3.35 -30.28
CA ALA A 17 0.34 -3.59 -31.69
C ALA A 17 -0.74 -2.65 -32.24
N ALA A 18 -1.65 -2.18 -31.39
CA ALA A 18 -2.65 -1.17 -31.72
C ALA A 18 -2.10 0.28 -31.69
N GLY A 19 -0.82 0.49 -31.44
CA GLY A 19 -0.19 1.82 -31.38
C GLY A 19 -0.55 2.62 -30.12
N LEU A 20 -1.05 1.98 -29.05
CA LEU A 20 -1.46 2.64 -27.83
C LEU A 20 -0.31 2.72 -26.82
N GLY A 21 -0.17 3.88 -26.18
CA GLY A 21 0.66 4.04 -24.99
C GLY A 21 -0.05 3.50 -23.75
N ILE A 22 0.70 2.86 -22.85
CA ILE A 22 0.17 2.19 -21.66
C ILE A 22 0.66 2.91 -20.41
N ILE A 23 -0.27 3.29 -19.55
CA ILE A 23 0.03 3.68 -18.16
C ILE A 23 -0.10 2.42 -17.31
N MET A 24 1.04 1.92 -16.81
CA MET A 24 1.07 0.70 -16.00
C MET A 24 0.79 1.01 -14.53
N GLY A 25 -0.28 0.43 -13.98
CA GLY A 25 -0.59 0.53 -12.56
C GLY A 25 0.17 -0.51 -11.72
N THR A 26 0.69 -0.11 -10.56
CA THR A 26 1.20 -1.09 -9.59
C THR A 26 0.02 -1.83 -8.94
N PRO A 27 0.02 -3.17 -8.87
CA PRO A 27 -1.12 -3.96 -8.39
C PRO A 27 -1.12 -4.06 -6.85
N THR A 28 -1.10 -2.91 -6.17
CA THR A 28 -0.96 -2.82 -4.70
C THR A 28 -2.24 -2.42 -3.97
N ALA A 29 -3.17 -1.74 -4.65
CA ALA A 29 -4.37 -1.18 -4.03
C ALA A 29 -5.34 -2.23 -3.43
N THR A 30 -5.29 -3.46 -3.91
CA THR A 30 -6.16 -4.53 -3.42
C THR A 30 -5.38 -5.84 -3.29
N PRO A 31 -4.79 -6.13 -2.12
CA PRO A 31 -4.15 -7.41 -1.86
C PRO A 31 -5.12 -8.57 -2.11
N PRO A 32 -4.65 -9.68 -2.70
CA PRO A 32 -5.50 -10.82 -3.00
C PRO A 32 -5.98 -11.51 -1.71
N LYS A 33 -7.17 -12.13 -1.79
CA LYS A 33 -7.81 -12.79 -0.65
C LYS A 33 -6.89 -13.77 0.08
N TRP A 34 -6.13 -14.59 -0.66
CA TRP A 34 -5.22 -15.57 -0.08
C TRP A 34 -4.14 -14.93 0.81
N LEU A 35 -3.70 -13.68 0.48
CA LEU A 35 -2.71 -12.97 1.27
C LEU A 35 -3.33 -12.46 2.58
N VAL A 36 -4.54 -11.92 2.50
CA VAL A 36 -5.30 -11.46 3.67
C VAL A 36 -5.57 -12.64 4.63
N ASP A 37 -5.98 -13.78 4.10
CA ASP A 37 -6.27 -14.98 4.90
C ASP A 37 -5.03 -15.54 5.62
N ARG A 38 -3.87 -15.46 4.96
CA ARG A 38 -2.61 -15.95 5.55
C ARG A 38 -1.96 -14.97 6.53
N MET A 39 -2.24 -13.68 6.36
CA MET A 39 -1.57 -12.61 7.08
C MET A 39 -2.58 -11.55 7.55
N PRO A 40 -3.51 -11.93 8.44
CA PRO A 40 -4.59 -11.04 8.87
C PRO A 40 -4.08 -9.78 9.60
N ASP A 41 -2.88 -9.83 10.18
CA ASP A 41 -2.28 -8.69 10.90
C ASP A 41 -1.92 -7.51 9.96
N MET A 42 -1.92 -7.73 8.64
CA MET A 42 -1.73 -6.65 7.68
C MET A 42 -2.98 -5.79 7.48
N VAL A 43 -4.14 -6.20 8.00
CA VAL A 43 -5.40 -5.50 7.78
C VAL A 43 -5.48 -4.23 8.62
N ALA A 44 -6.01 -3.17 8.03
CA ALA A 44 -6.27 -1.94 8.75
C ALA A 44 -7.42 -2.11 9.74
N LEU A 45 -7.32 -1.46 10.90
CA LEU A 45 -8.38 -1.41 11.90
C LEU A 45 -9.02 -0.02 11.91
N ASP A 46 -10.35 0.02 12.13
CA ASP A 46 -11.07 1.27 12.40
C ASP A 46 -10.84 1.76 13.85
N GLU A 47 -11.46 2.89 14.20
CA GLU A 47 -11.38 3.48 15.55
C GLU A 47 -11.90 2.56 16.66
N GLN A 48 -12.81 1.65 16.34
CA GLN A 48 -13.37 0.67 17.26
C GLN A 48 -12.56 -0.62 17.31
N GLY A 49 -11.43 -0.67 16.59
CA GLY A 49 -10.56 -1.85 16.52
C GLY A 49 -11.09 -2.97 15.63
N ARG A 50 -12.08 -2.71 14.79
CA ARG A 50 -12.65 -3.71 13.87
C ARG A 50 -11.82 -3.77 12.60
N PRO A 51 -11.47 -4.98 12.10
CA PRO A 51 -10.71 -5.12 10.88
C PRO A 51 -11.55 -4.74 9.65
N ARG A 52 -10.92 -4.07 8.69
CA ARG A 52 -11.54 -3.85 7.38
C ARG A 52 -11.70 -5.17 6.65
N GLY A 53 -12.92 -5.46 6.18
CA GLY A 53 -13.22 -6.71 5.48
C GLY A 53 -12.56 -6.78 4.10
N PHE A 54 -12.22 -7.99 3.66
CA PHE A 54 -11.82 -8.23 2.27
C PHE A 54 -12.95 -7.82 1.32
N GLY A 55 -12.58 -7.24 0.17
CA GLY A 55 -13.54 -6.75 -0.83
C GLY A 55 -13.85 -5.26 -0.70
N SER A 56 -13.53 -4.63 0.44
CA SER A 56 -13.45 -3.18 0.51
C SER A 56 -12.16 -2.69 -0.18
N ARG A 57 -12.14 -1.46 -0.67
CA ARG A 57 -10.90 -0.86 -1.14
C ARG A 57 -9.98 -0.59 0.05
N ARG A 58 -8.68 -0.84 -0.12
CA ARG A 58 -7.63 -0.51 0.86
C ARG A 58 -7.90 -1.05 2.26
N HIS A 59 -8.15 -2.34 2.32
CA HIS A 59 -8.35 -3.02 3.60
C HIS A 59 -7.04 -3.31 4.36
N TYR A 60 -5.89 -2.92 3.82
CA TYR A 60 -4.56 -3.10 4.42
C TYR A 60 -4.08 -1.87 5.19
N CYS A 61 -3.19 -2.08 6.13
CA CYS A 61 -2.50 -1.02 6.85
C CYS A 61 -1.20 -0.66 6.13
N PHE A 62 -1.03 0.62 5.77
CA PHE A 62 0.19 1.13 5.12
C PHE A 62 1.46 0.99 5.97
N SER A 63 1.33 0.88 7.29
CA SER A 63 2.45 0.67 8.21
C SER A 63 2.74 -0.82 8.48
N SER A 64 2.04 -1.73 7.82
CA SER A 64 2.30 -3.17 7.98
C SER A 64 3.51 -3.60 7.16
N ASP A 65 4.58 -4.05 7.80
CA ASP A 65 5.76 -4.61 7.14
C ASP A 65 5.41 -5.79 6.23
N VAL A 66 4.42 -6.57 6.61
CA VAL A 66 3.94 -7.70 5.80
C VAL A 66 3.39 -7.20 4.48
N TYR A 67 2.51 -6.21 4.53
CA TYR A 67 1.97 -5.58 3.34
C TYR A 67 3.07 -4.94 2.50
N LEU A 68 3.94 -4.14 3.11
CA LEU A 68 5.02 -3.43 2.42
C LEU A 68 5.95 -4.38 1.66
N ARG A 69 6.38 -5.48 2.29
CA ARG A 69 7.21 -6.49 1.61
C ARG A 69 6.52 -7.14 0.41
N GLN A 70 5.22 -7.42 0.51
CA GLN A 70 4.47 -8.02 -0.61
C GLN A 70 4.22 -6.99 -1.73
N ALA A 71 3.91 -5.75 -1.37
CA ALA A 71 3.75 -4.65 -2.31
C ALA A 71 5.07 -4.36 -3.07
N GLU A 72 6.19 -4.30 -2.36
CA GLU A 72 7.52 -4.18 -2.97
C GLU A 72 7.81 -5.34 -3.93
N ARG A 73 7.61 -6.57 -3.48
CA ARG A 73 7.88 -7.77 -4.30
C ARG A 73 7.11 -7.76 -5.61
N ILE A 74 5.80 -7.48 -5.57
CA ILE A 74 4.99 -7.48 -6.79
C ILE A 74 5.31 -6.28 -7.69
N THR A 75 5.53 -5.11 -7.10
CA THR A 75 5.90 -3.89 -7.85
C THR A 75 7.23 -4.09 -8.56
N ARG A 76 8.24 -4.63 -7.87
CA ARG A 76 9.53 -4.95 -8.46
C ARG A 76 9.39 -5.92 -9.63
N ALA A 77 8.64 -7.00 -9.47
CA ALA A 77 8.43 -7.99 -10.52
C ALA A 77 7.77 -7.39 -11.78
N VAL A 78 6.78 -6.50 -11.59
CA VAL A 78 6.12 -5.80 -12.71
C VAL A 78 7.08 -4.80 -13.36
N ALA A 79 7.84 -4.05 -12.57
CA ALA A 79 8.79 -3.07 -13.07
C ALA A 79 9.96 -3.73 -13.84
N GLU A 80 10.51 -4.83 -13.35
CA GLU A 80 11.56 -5.59 -14.02
C GLU A 80 11.10 -6.13 -15.37
N ARG A 81 9.84 -6.60 -15.44
CA ARG A 81 9.29 -7.18 -16.67
C ARG A 81 8.92 -6.14 -17.72
N TYR A 82 8.30 -5.04 -17.32
CA TYR A 82 7.70 -4.08 -18.24
C TYR A 82 8.38 -2.71 -18.29
N GLY A 83 9.28 -2.40 -17.37
CA GLY A 83 9.87 -1.07 -17.20
C GLY A 83 10.67 -0.56 -18.41
N ARG A 84 11.06 -1.47 -19.31
CA ARG A 84 11.75 -1.12 -20.57
C ARG A 84 10.90 -1.37 -21.80
N HIS A 85 9.64 -1.75 -21.64
CA HIS A 85 8.75 -2.03 -22.77
C HIS A 85 8.37 -0.73 -23.46
N PRO A 86 8.51 -0.61 -24.81
CA PRO A 86 8.33 0.66 -25.53
C PRO A 86 6.91 1.23 -25.44
N ALA A 87 5.90 0.39 -25.20
CA ALA A 87 4.53 0.84 -25.01
C ALA A 87 4.26 1.44 -23.63
N ILE A 88 5.11 1.22 -22.63
CA ILE A 88 4.92 1.78 -21.27
C ILE A 88 5.38 3.23 -21.26
N VAL A 89 4.45 4.14 -21.22
CA VAL A 89 4.70 5.59 -21.29
C VAL A 89 4.67 6.27 -19.91
N ALA A 90 4.03 5.65 -18.92
CA ALA A 90 3.96 6.16 -17.55
C ALA A 90 3.62 5.04 -16.56
N TRP A 91 3.77 5.35 -15.26
CA TRP A 91 3.41 4.49 -14.14
C TRP A 91 2.40 5.17 -13.22
N GLN A 92 1.40 4.42 -12.80
CA GLN A 92 0.50 4.81 -11.72
C GLN A 92 0.89 4.02 -10.46
N THR A 93 1.32 4.72 -9.42
CA THR A 93 1.63 4.10 -8.14
C THR A 93 0.36 3.93 -7.33
N ASP A 94 0.02 2.68 -6.98
CA ASP A 94 -1.21 2.35 -6.25
C ASP A 94 -2.48 2.88 -6.94
N ASN A 95 -3.53 3.23 -6.20
CA ASN A 95 -4.76 3.82 -6.72
C ASN A 95 -5.45 4.68 -5.67
N GLU A 96 -5.82 5.92 -6.00
CA GLU A 96 -6.65 6.81 -5.19
C GLU A 96 -6.27 6.86 -3.69
N TYR A 97 -5.05 7.26 -3.36
CA TYR A 97 -4.60 7.41 -1.97
C TYR A 97 -5.60 8.22 -1.14
N GLY A 98 -6.00 7.67 0.00
CA GLY A 98 -6.87 8.35 0.96
C GLY A 98 -8.37 8.34 0.65
N CYS A 99 -8.83 7.65 -0.41
CA CYS A 99 -10.27 7.53 -0.69
C CYS A 99 -10.98 6.57 0.28
N HIS A 100 -12.33 6.69 0.40
CA HIS A 100 -13.21 5.79 1.15
C HIS A 100 -12.84 5.62 2.63
N ASP A 101 -12.47 6.71 3.32
CA ASP A 101 -12.07 6.72 4.74
C ASP A 101 -10.93 5.74 5.08
N THR A 102 -10.04 5.51 4.11
CA THR A 102 -8.94 4.56 4.28
C THR A 102 -7.61 5.19 4.68
N VAL A 103 -7.61 6.46 5.06
CA VAL A 103 -6.44 7.25 5.43
C VAL A 103 -5.81 6.74 6.73
N LEU A 104 -6.64 6.42 7.70
CA LEU A 104 -6.21 6.05 9.04
C LEU A 104 -6.35 4.55 9.29
N SER A 105 -5.40 4.00 10.02
CA SER A 105 -5.47 2.67 10.61
C SER A 105 -5.11 2.74 12.08
N PHE A 106 -5.92 2.08 12.91
CA PHE A 106 -5.69 1.97 14.36
C PHE A 106 -5.05 0.62 14.73
N SER A 107 -4.44 -0.05 13.77
CA SER A 107 -3.71 -1.31 13.99
C SER A 107 -2.48 -1.14 14.88
N VAL A 108 -1.99 -2.25 15.42
CA VAL A 108 -0.76 -2.27 16.22
C VAL A 108 0.41 -1.71 15.42
N ALA A 109 0.56 -2.10 14.14
CA ALA A 109 1.61 -1.62 13.27
C ALA A 109 1.52 -0.10 13.04
N ALA A 110 0.33 0.43 12.78
CA ALA A 110 0.15 1.88 12.59
C ALA A 110 0.50 2.67 13.86
N ARG A 111 0.10 2.17 15.04
CA ARG A 111 0.46 2.81 16.31
C ARG A 111 1.95 2.78 16.60
N ALA A 112 2.62 1.67 16.31
CA ALA A 112 4.07 1.56 16.46
C ALA A 112 4.79 2.54 15.54
N ALA A 113 4.51 2.51 14.25
CA ALA A 113 5.12 3.40 13.27
C ALA A 113 4.88 4.88 13.58
N PHE A 114 3.68 5.24 14.07
CA PHE A 114 3.39 6.61 14.48
C PHE A 114 4.21 7.05 15.69
N ARG A 115 4.41 6.18 16.68
CA ARG A 115 5.27 6.47 17.83
C ARG A 115 6.73 6.64 17.44
N GLU A 116 7.24 5.80 16.57
CA GLU A 116 8.60 5.92 16.03
C GLU A 116 8.77 7.24 15.29
N TRP A 117 7.85 7.58 14.41
CA TRP A 117 7.85 8.86 13.70
C TRP A 117 7.82 10.06 14.67
N LEU A 118 7.03 10.01 15.74
CA LEU A 118 7.02 11.06 16.78
C LEU A 118 8.37 11.16 17.50
N ALA A 119 8.99 10.03 17.85
CA ALA A 119 10.29 9.99 18.50
C ALA A 119 11.38 10.58 17.58
N GLU A 120 11.40 10.21 16.32
CA GLU A 120 12.34 10.76 15.33
C GLU A 120 12.15 12.26 15.12
N ARG A 121 10.90 12.72 15.02
CA ARG A 121 10.58 14.11 14.73
C ARG A 121 10.82 15.05 15.89
N TYR A 122 10.51 14.65 17.11
CA TYR A 122 10.52 15.52 18.29
C TYR A 122 11.62 15.17 19.30
N GLY A 123 12.23 14.01 19.22
CA GLY A 123 13.31 13.54 20.07
C GLY A 123 12.87 13.23 21.52
N THR A 124 12.09 14.11 22.15
CA THR A 124 11.63 13.94 23.53
C THR A 124 10.15 14.23 23.66
N ILE A 125 9.52 13.62 24.67
CA ILE A 125 8.11 13.88 24.99
C ILE A 125 7.88 15.35 25.37
N THR A 126 8.84 16.00 26.00
CA THR A 126 8.78 17.43 26.37
C THR A 126 8.75 18.31 25.12
N ALA A 127 9.57 17.98 24.09
CA ALA A 127 9.57 18.71 22.84
C ALA A 127 8.25 18.49 22.06
N LEU A 128 7.74 17.26 22.06
CA LEU A 128 6.43 16.94 21.48
C LEU A 128 5.30 17.74 22.15
N ASN A 129 5.23 17.71 23.48
CA ASN A 129 4.21 18.43 24.24
C ASN A 129 4.26 19.93 23.96
N ARG A 130 5.46 20.51 23.90
CA ARG A 130 5.65 21.92 23.56
C ARG A 130 5.14 22.22 22.15
N ALA A 131 5.47 21.38 21.18
CA ALA A 131 5.06 21.60 19.78
C ALA A 131 3.54 21.47 19.58
N TRP A 132 2.88 20.62 20.34
CA TRP A 132 1.44 20.39 20.26
C TRP A 132 0.62 21.22 21.23
N GLY A 133 1.27 22.04 22.05
CA GLY A 133 0.59 22.85 23.05
C GLY A 133 -0.03 22.02 24.19
N ASN A 134 0.44 20.78 24.38
CA ASN A 134 -0.07 19.89 25.42
C ASN A 134 0.64 20.16 26.73
N VAL A 135 -0.13 20.19 27.82
CA VAL A 135 0.39 20.26 29.17
C VAL A 135 -0.03 18.96 29.89
N PHE A 136 0.82 17.96 29.80
CA PHE A 136 0.61 16.70 30.51
C PHE A 136 1.57 16.58 31.69
N TRP A 137 1.02 16.12 32.78
CA TRP A 137 1.77 15.65 33.93
C TRP A 137 2.20 14.21 33.62
N SER A 138 3.42 13.99 33.36
CA SER A 138 3.97 12.63 33.19
C SER A 138 4.76 12.21 34.42
#